data_299ae5b4c0ccf988457e1727e7de75b3
#
_entry.id   299ae5b4c0ccf988457e1727e7de75b3
#
_cell.length_a   1.000
_cell.length_b   1.000
_cell.length_c   1.000
_cell.angle_alpha   90.00
_cell.angle_beta   90.00
_cell.angle_gamma   90.00
#
_symmetry.space_group_name_H-M   'P 1'
#
loop_
_entity.id
_entity.type
_entity.pdbx_description
1 polymer ?
#
loop_
_entity_poly.entity_id
_entity_poly.type
_entity_poly.pdbx_seq_one_letter_code
_entity_poly.pdbx_strand_id
1 'polypeptide(L)'
;AASDVYKRQEVQQWVQKYFQPYRELMSYYRCAIMEVETKFNVLNEELSLQYDRNPIETIKTRLKSPESIMEKLSRRGYPMTVESIEQNLNDIAGVRVICSHPSDIYKISDALLRQDDITLIERKDYIANPKPNGYRSLHLIVETPIFLHDQKRLMKVEVQFRTISMDWWASLELSLIHISEP
;
A
#
# COMPACT_ATOMS: atom_id res chain seq x y z
N ALA A 1 18.47 23.18 1.03
CA ALA A 1 19.48 22.57 1.93
C ALA A 1 19.18 22.80 3.40
N ALA A 2 18.98 24.07 3.88
CA ALA A 2 18.67 24.32 5.29
C ALA A 2 17.28 23.80 5.70
N SER A 3 16.27 23.99 4.85
CA SER A 3 14.90 23.50 5.13
C SER A 3 14.81 21.98 5.23
N ASP A 4 15.65 21.24 4.49
CA ASP A 4 15.66 19.78 4.52
C ASP A 4 16.30 19.23 5.80
N VAL A 5 17.30 19.94 6.31
CA VAL A 5 17.96 19.60 7.59
C VAL A 5 16.98 19.83 8.74
N TYR A 6 16.27 20.96 8.75
CA TYR A 6 15.25 21.24 9.78
C TYR A 6 14.12 20.21 9.72
N LYS A 7 13.62 19.88 8.54
CA LYS A 7 12.60 18.83 8.39
C LYS A 7 13.07 17.48 8.91
N ARG A 8 14.31 17.09 8.64
CA ARG A 8 14.90 15.86 9.17
C ARG A 8 14.98 15.87 10.69
N GLN A 9 15.39 16.99 11.28
CA GLN A 9 15.48 17.11 12.74
C GLN A 9 14.09 17.06 13.40
N GLU A 10 13.10 17.70 12.81
CA GLU A 10 11.71 17.66 13.30
C GLU A 10 11.15 16.24 13.23
N VAL A 11 11.38 15.52 12.13
CA VAL A 11 10.96 14.14 11.97
C VAL A 11 11.62 13.24 13.02
N GLN A 12 12.93 13.38 13.22
CA GLN A 12 13.65 12.62 14.24
C GLN A 12 13.13 12.86 15.65
N GLN A 13 12.84 14.11 16.00
CA GLN A 13 12.28 14.47 17.29
C GLN A 13 10.88 13.90 17.49
N TRP A 14 10.03 13.94 16.44
CA TRP A 14 8.70 13.37 16.48
C TRP A 14 8.73 11.85 16.67
N VAL A 15 9.55 11.14 15.90
CA VAL A 15 9.73 9.67 16.00
C VAL A 15 10.26 9.31 17.39
N GLN A 16 11.22 10.06 17.93
CA GLN A 16 11.80 9.81 19.24
C GLN A 16 10.76 9.98 20.37
N LYS A 17 9.90 11.00 20.29
CA LYS A 17 8.84 11.26 21.28
C LYS A 17 7.77 10.15 21.29
N TYR A 18 7.43 9.62 20.11
CA TYR A 18 6.42 8.58 19.93
C TYR A 18 7.07 7.23 19.61
N PHE A 19 8.36 7.06 19.90
CA PHE A 19 9.18 5.95 19.41
C PHE A 19 8.56 4.58 19.67
N GLN A 20 8.15 4.29 20.91
CA GLN A 20 7.62 2.98 21.26
C GLN A 20 6.22 2.74 20.65
N PRO A 21 5.23 3.62 20.83
CA PRO A 21 3.92 3.47 20.20
C PRO A 21 3.98 3.48 18.66
N TYR A 22 4.83 4.31 18.08
CA TYR A 22 5.05 4.38 16.63
C TYR A 22 5.64 3.07 16.10
N ARG A 23 6.69 2.58 16.75
CA ARG A 23 7.37 1.36 16.38
C ARG A 23 6.44 0.14 16.47
N GLU A 24 5.61 0.10 17.50
CA GLU A 24 4.59 -0.93 17.68
C GLU A 24 3.56 -0.88 16.56
N LEU A 25 3.01 0.30 16.26
CA LEU A 25 2.05 0.47 15.16
C LEU A 25 2.65 0.06 13.82
N MET A 26 3.89 0.46 13.53
CA MET A 26 4.57 0.07 12.27
C MET A 26 4.79 -1.45 12.20
N SER A 27 5.05 -2.13 13.31
CA SER A 27 5.14 -3.59 13.33
C SER A 27 3.81 -4.25 12.98
N TYR A 28 2.69 -3.69 13.43
CA TYR A 28 1.37 -4.19 13.08
C TYR A 28 1.06 -4.03 11.58
N TYR A 29 1.46 -2.91 10.99
CA TYR A 29 1.33 -2.72 9.54
C TYR A 29 2.20 -3.72 8.76
N ARG A 30 3.42 -4.01 9.23
CA ARG A 30 4.26 -5.06 8.61
C ARG A 30 3.60 -6.43 8.71
N CYS A 31 2.97 -6.76 9.84
CA CYS A 31 2.20 -8.00 9.98
C CYS A 31 1.03 -8.06 8.99
N ALA A 32 0.32 -6.96 8.81
CA ALA A 32 -0.77 -6.87 7.83
C ALA A 32 -0.28 -7.07 6.39
N ILE A 33 0.87 -6.49 6.04
CA ILE A 33 1.53 -6.73 4.74
C ILE A 33 1.81 -8.22 4.55
N MET A 34 2.36 -8.89 5.56
CA MET A 34 2.66 -10.33 5.50
C MET A 34 1.40 -11.16 5.26
N GLU A 35 0.29 -10.83 5.94
CA GLU A 35 -0.98 -11.52 5.76
C GLU A 35 -1.51 -11.36 4.33
N VAL A 36 -1.54 -10.15 3.82
CA VAL A 36 -2.04 -9.86 2.46
C VAL A 36 -1.13 -10.47 1.40
N GLU A 37 0.18 -10.36 1.55
CA GLU A 37 1.14 -10.97 0.63
C GLU A 37 0.98 -12.48 0.59
N THR A 38 0.79 -13.14 1.71
CA THR A 38 0.54 -14.58 1.80
C THR A 38 -0.74 -14.97 1.08
N LYS A 39 -1.81 -14.19 1.22
CA LYS A 39 -3.07 -14.43 0.49
C LYS A 39 -2.87 -14.40 -1.02
N PHE A 40 -2.09 -13.47 -1.53
CA PHE A 40 -1.77 -13.42 -2.96
C PHE A 40 -0.90 -14.57 -3.41
N ASN A 41 0.07 -14.98 -2.61
CA ASN A 41 0.90 -16.15 -2.91
C ASN A 41 0.06 -17.43 -2.97
N VAL A 42 -0.90 -17.59 -2.08
CA VAL A 42 -1.85 -18.72 -2.10
C VAL A 42 -2.70 -18.70 -3.36
N LEU A 43 -3.27 -17.56 -3.71
CA LEU A 43 -4.07 -17.41 -4.93
C LEU A 43 -3.24 -17.69 -6.20
N ASN A 44 -2.00 -17.20 -6.24
CA ASN A 44 -1.11 -17.44 -7.37
C ASN A 44 -0.77 -18.93 -7.52
N GLU A 45 -0.52 -19.62 -6.42
CA GLU A 45 -0.26 -21.06 -6.41
C GLU A 45 -1.43 -21.85 -7.00
N GLU A 46 -2.64 -21.56 -6.56
CA GLU A 46 -3.86 -22.21 -7.06
C GLU A 46 -4.09 -21.91 -8.55
N LEU A 47 -4.08 -20.63 -8.91
CA LEU A 47 -4.39 -20.20 -10.27
C LEU A 47 -3.31 -20.59 -11.28
N SER A 48 -2.06 -20.71 -10.87
CA SER A 48 -0.99 -21.17 -11.76
C SER A 48 -1.20 -22.59 -12.25
N LEU A 49 -1.78 -23.44 -11.42
CA LEU A 49 -2.15 -24.81 -11.83
C LEU A 49 -3.29 -24.82 -12.85
N GLN A 50 -4.28 -23.94 -12.70
CA GLN A 50 -5.42 -23.85 -13.61
C GLN A 50 -5.03 -23.29 -14.99
N TYR A 51 -4.13 -22.32 -15.03
CA TYR A 51 -3.77 -21.59 -16.25
C TYR A 51 -2.50 -22.08 -16.93
N ASP A 52 -1.76 -22.97 -16.29
CA ASP A 52 -0.42 -23.39 -16.72
C ASP A 52 0.52 -22.20 -16.91
N ARG A 53 0.34 -21.16 -16.11
CA ARG A 53 1.16 -19.96 -16.04
C ARG A 53 0.91 -19.22 -14.72
N ASN A 54 1.86 -18.36 -14.32
CA ASN A 54 1.69 -17.52 -13.15
C ASN A 54 0.90 -16.25 -13.52
N PRO A 55 -0.32 -16.04 -13.00
CA PRO A 55 -1.05 -14.80 -13.23
C PRO A 55 -0.43 -13.61 -12.51
N ILE A 56 0.27 -13.82 -11.40
CA ILE A 56 1.04 -12.80 -10.70
C ILE A 56 2.51 -12.93 -11.08
N GLU A 57 3.05 -11.87 -11.69
CA GLU A 57 4.47 -11.80 -12.04
C GLU A 57 5.34 -11.48 -10.84
N THR A 58 4.92 -10.49 -10.04
CA THR A 58 5.66 -10.09 -8.85
C THR A 58 4.75 -9.36 -7.86
N ILE A 59 5.16 -9.38 -6.60
CA ILE A 59 4.52 -8.65 -5.51
C ILE A 59 5.59 -7.75 -4.89
N LYS A 60 5.28 -6.45 -4.78
CA LYS A 60 6.12 -5.46 -4.12
C LYS A 60 5.40 -4.98 -2.86
N THR A 61 6.13 -4.86 -1.78
CA THR A 61 5.57 -4.38 -0.51
C THR A 61 6.28 -3.10 -0.08
N ARG A 62 5.55 -2.24 0.61
CA ARG A 62 6.09 -0.97 1.09
C ARG A 62 5.44 -0.61 2.42
N LEU A 63 6.28 -0.17 3.35
CA LEU A 63 5.84 0.54 4.54
C LEU A 63 6.16 2.03 4.34
N LYS A 64 5.17 2.89 4.51
CA LYS A 64 5.34 4.33 4.30
C LYS A 64 6.40 4.88 5.25
N SER A 65 7.31 5.72 4.74
CA SER A 65 8.40 6.28 5.55
C SER A 65 7.88 7.28 6.60
N PRO A 66 8.60 7.47 7.71
CA PRO A 66 8.22 8.46 8.72
C PRO A 66 8.07 9.87 8.14
N GLU A 67 8.96 10.27 7.23
CA GLU A 67 8.93 11.56 6.55
C GLU A 67 7.64 11.73 5.74
N SER A 68 7.27 10.71 4.98
CA SER A 68 6.06 10.73 4.15
C SER A 68 4.79 10.73 5.00
N ILE A 69 4.79 10.03 6.13
CA ILE A 69 3.67 10.02 7.08
C ILE A 69 3.47 11.42 7.66
N MET A 70 4.54 12.02 8.16
CA MET A 70 4.52 13.35 8.77
C MET A 70 4.06 14.42 7.77
N GLU A 71 4.59 14.38 6.55
CA GLU A 71 4.18 15.28 5.46
C GLU A 71 2.69 15.15 5.16
N LYS A 72 2.19 13.93 5.05
CA LYS A 72 0.78 13.70 4.73
C LYS A 72 -0.16 14.16 5.85
N LEU A 73 0.18 13.90 7.10
CA LEU A 73 -0.56 14.40 8.25
C LEU A 73 -0.59 15.93 8.25
N SER A 74 0.56 16.57 8.05
CA SER A 74 0.67 18.04 7.99
C SER A 74 -0.16 18.63 6.87
N ARG A 75 0.00 18.11 5.65
CA ARG A 75 -0.71 18.60 4.46
C ARG A 75 -2.22 18.51 4.59
N ARG A 76 -2.72 17.46 5.25
CA ARG A 76 -4.16 17.24 5.45
C ARG A 76 -4.71 17.85 6.73
N GLY A 77 -3.86 18.48 7.54
CA GLY A 77 -4.26 19.12 8.79
C GLY A 77 -4.68 18.14 9.88
N TYR A 78 -4.17 16.91 9.86
CA TYR A 78 -4.41 15.93 10.90
C TYR A 78 -3.42 16.09 12.06
N PRO A 79 -3.82 15.72 13.30
CA PRO A 79 -2.91 15.75 14.43
C PRO A 79 -1.66 14.88 14.22
N MET A 80 -0.52 15.33 14.74
CA MET A 80 0.76 14.59 14.67
C MET A 80 0.85 13.55 15.78
N THR A 81 -0.09 12.60 15.80
CA THR A 81 -0.18 11.54 16.81
C THR A 81 -0.22 10.16 16.15
N VAL A 82 0.15 9.13 16.89
CA VAL A 82 0.09 7.74 16.43
C VAL A 82 -1.36 7.33 16.17
N GLU A 83 -2.29 7.76 17.01
CA GLU A 83 -3.72 7.51 16.82
C GLU A 83 -4.25 8.13 15.53
N SER A 84 -3.76 9.32 15.19
CA SER A 84 -4.12 10.02 13.96
C SER A 84 -3.65 9.25 12.71
N ILE A 85 -2.47 8.64 12.76
CA ILE A 85 -1.96 7.78 11.67
C ILE A 85 -2.96 6.65 11.41
N GLU A 86 -3.32 5.92 12.45
CA GLU A 86 -4.19 4.76 12.34
C GLU A 86 -5.60 5.13 11.88
N GLN A 87 -6.13 6.25 12.38
CA GLN A 87 -7.49 6.68 12.07
C GLN A 87 -7.63 7.31 10.68
N ASN A 88 -6.62 8.05 10.22
CA ASN A 88 -6.76 8.94 9.07
C ASN A 88 -5.98 8.51 7.83
N LEU A 89 -4.96 7.68 7.95
CA LEU A 89 -4.15 7.25 6.82
C LEU A 89 -4.44 5.80 6.44
N ASN A 90 -4.65 5.56 5.14
CA ASN A 90 -4.99 4.25 4.60
C ASN A 90 -3.84 3.59 3.84
N ASP A 91 -2.74 4.28 3.65
CA ASP A 91 -1.63 3.90 2.77
C ASP A 91 -0.30 3.70 3.49
N ILE A 92 -0.35 3.42 4.79
CA ILE A 92 0.86 3.10 5.58
C ILE A 92 1.44 1.76 5.13
N ALA A 93 0.60 0.73 5.05
CA ALA A 93 0.94 -0.56 4.49
C ALA A 93 0.51 -0.60 3.03
N GLY A 94 1.44 -0.87 2.12
CA GLY A 94 1.18 -0.98 0.70
C GLY A 94 1.63 -2.32 0.14
N VAL A 95 0.79 -2.92 -0.69
CA VAL A 95 1.10 -4.12 -1.46
C VAL A 95 0.76 -3.84 -2.92
N ARG A 96 1.74 -4.00 -3.80
CA ARG A 96 1.56 -3.85 -5.24
C ARG A 96 1.67 -5.21 -5.91
N VAL A 97 0.61 -5.58 -6.63
CA VAL A 97 0.51 -6.85 -7.34
C VAL A 97 0.64 -6.57 -8.83
N ILE A 98 1.68 -7.11 -9.45
CA ILE A 98 1.92 -6.98 -10.88
C ILE A 98 1.43 -8.25 -11.55
N CYS A 99 0.43 -8.13 -12.43
CA CYS A 99 -0.18 -9.24 -13.14
C CYS A 99 0.21 -9.23 -14.61
N SER A 100 0.06 -10.40 -15.25
CA SER A 100 0.36 -10.55 -16.67
C SER A 100 -0.67 -9.85 -17.57
N HIS A 101 -1.96 -9.91 -17.18
CA HIS A 101 -3.07 -9.39 -17.97
C HIS A 101 -4.09 -8.63 -17.11
N PRO A 102 -4.82 -7.66 -17.68
CA PRO A 102 -5.88 -6.95 -16.95
C PRO A 102 -6.96 -7.89 -16.38
N SER A 103 -7.32 -8.96 -17.11
CA SER A 103 -8.29 -9.95 -16.64
C SER A 103 -7.82 -10.69 -15.38
N ASP A 104 -6.52 -10.93 -15.24
CA ASP A 104 -5.95 -11.52 -14.04
C ASP A 104 -6.08 -10.59 -12.85
N ILE A 105 -5.92 -9.29 -13.06
CA ILE A 105 -6.10 -8.27 -12.02
C ILE A 105 -7.49 -8.39 -11.40
N TYR A 106 -8.52 -8.39 -12.22
CA TYR A 106 -9.91 -8.45 -11.73
C TYR A 106 -10.21 -9.77 -11.04
N LYS A 107 -9.71 -10.88 -11.60
CA LYS A 107 -9.92 -12.20 -11.02
C LYS A 107 -9.27 -12.33 -9.64
N ILE A 108 -8.04 -11.87 -9.50
CA ILE A 108 -7.30 -11.93 -8.23
C ILE A 108 -7.90 -10.96 -7.20
N SER A 109 -8.23 -9.74 -7.61
CA SER A 109 -8.87 -8.78 -6.71
C SER A 109 -10.23 -9.27 -6.21
N ASP A 110 -11.05 -9.82 -7.08
CA ASP A 110 -12.34 -10.38 -6.71
C ASP A 110 -12.18 -11.59 -5.77
N ALA A 111 -11.21 -12.44 -6.01
CA ALA A 111 -10.90 -13.58 -5.14
C ALA A 111 -10.46 -13.12 -3.74
N LEU A 112 -9.63 -12.08 -3.65
CA LEU A 112 -9.25 -11.49 -2.36
C LEU A 112 -10.48 -10.97 -1.62
N LEU A 113 -11.34 -10.22 -2.30
CA LEU A 113 -12.49 -9.58 -1.68
C LEU A 113 -13.59 -10.56 -1.26
N ARG A 114 -13.57 -11.79 -1.78
CA ARG A 114 -14.49 -12.86 -1.33
C ARG A 114 -14.04 -13.56 -0.05
N GLN A 115 -12.82 -13.32 0.44
CA GLN A 115 -12.33 -13.94 1.66
C GLN A 115 -13.01 -13.35 2.88
N ASP A 116 -13.37 -14.21 3.85
CA ASP A 116 -14.18 -13.83 5.01
C ASP A 116 -13.52 -12.80 5.92
N ASP A 117 -12.19 -12.78 5.93
CA ASP A 117 -11.39 -11.91 6.79
C ASP A 117 -10.94 -10.62 6.10
N ILE A 118 -11.33 -10.40 4.86
CA ILE A 118 -11.02 -9.17 4.11
C ILE A 118 -12.27 -8.31 3.99
N THR A 119 -12.16 -7.06 4.42
CA THR A 119 -13.23 -6.06 4.27
C THR A 119 -12.77 -4.98 3.31
N LEU A 120 -13.55 -4.72 2.27
CA LEU A 120 -13.30 -3.62 1.34
C LEU A 120 -13.74 -2.29 1.98
N ILE A 121 -12.81 -1.33 2.05
CA ILE A 121 -13.09 0.04 2.53
C ILE A 121 -13.30 0.98 1.35
N GLU A 122 -12.43 0.91 0.34
CA GLU A 122 -12.50 1.79 -0.84
C GLU A 122 -11.98 1.05 -2.07
N ARG A 123 -12.61 1.34 -3.22
CA ARG A 123 -12.17 0.83 -4.52
C ARG A 123 -12.14 1.96 -5.53
N LYS A 124 -11.00 2.12 -6.21
CA LYS A 124 -10.82 3.05 -7.33
C LYS A 124 -10.25 2.30 -8.53
N ASP A 125 -11.02 2.22 -9.60
CA ASP A 125 -10.63 1.51 -10.80
C ASP A 125 -10.15 2.49 -11.88
N TYR A 126 -8.86 2.77 -11.88
CA TYR A 126 -8.20 3.59 -12.91
C TYR A 126 -7.79 2.78 -14.14
N ILE A 127 -8.10 1.50 -14.20
CA ILE A 127 -7.95 0.70 -15.42
C ILE A 127 -9.16 0.94 -16.33
N ALA A 128 -10.36 0.82 -15.78
CA ALA A 128 -11.60 1.10 -16.50
C ALA A 128 -11.77 2.61 -16.78
N ASN A 129 -11.33 3.46 -15.84
CA ASN A 129 -11.42 4.91 -15.92
C ASN A 129 -10.04 5.54 -15.66
N PRO A 130 -9.14 5.54 -16.66
CA PRO A 130 -7.80 6.10 -16.48
C PRO A 130 -7.81 7.56 -16.07
N LYS A 131 -6.81 8.00 -15.33
CA LYS A 131 -6.62 9.41 -15.02
C LYS A 131 -6.28 10.21 -16.28
N PRO A 132 -6.53 11.55 -16.30
CA PRO A 132 -6.24 12.38 -17.48
C PRO A 132 -4.79 12.28 -17.97
N ASN A 133 -3.83 12.03 -17.08
CA ASN A 133 -2.41 11.84 -17.42
C ASN A 133 -2.10 10.45 -17.98
N GLY A 134 -3.08 9.57 -18.11
CA GLY A 134 -2.91 8.20 -18.60
C GLY A 134 -2.60 7.15 -17.53
N TYR A 135 -2.53 7.54 -16.25
CA TYR A 135 -2.28 6.60 -15.15
C TYR A 135 -3.37 5.55 -15.07
N ARG A 136 -2.97 4.28 -15.00
CA ARG A 136 -3.84 3.11 -14.91
C ARG A 136 -3.39 2.21 -13.76
N SER A 137 -4.30 1.86 -12.89
CA SER A 137 -4.11 0.92 -11.79
C SER A 137 -5.47 0.63 -11.15
N LEU A 138 -5.65 -0.54 -10.56
CA LEU A 138 -6.77 -0.80 -9.67
C LEU A 138 -6.29 -0.60 -8.23
N HIS A 139 -6.93 0.29 -7.49
CA HIS A 139 -6.61 0.59 -6.09
C HIS A 139 -7.69 0.05 -5.17
N LEU A 140 -7.30 -0.69 -4.17
CA LEU A 140 -8.17 -1.13 -3.08
C LEU A 140 -7.58 -0.65 -1.76
N ILE A 141 -8.45 -0.18 -0.87
CA ILE A 141 -8.15 -0.11 0.56
C ILE A 141 -8.93 -1.23 1.21
N VAL A 142 -8.22 -2.15 1.83
CA VAL A 142 -8.83 -3.29 2.53
C VAL A 142 -8.44 -3.26 4.00
N GLU A 143 -9.29 -3.86 4.82
CA GLU A 143 -9.01 -4.10 6.23
C GLU A 143 -8.85 -5.60 6.44
N THR A 144 -7.78 -5.99 7.11
CA THR A 144 -7.45 -7.39 7.41
C THR A 144 -7.12 -7.54 8.88
N PRO A 145 -7.56 -8.65 9.53
CA PRO A 145 -7.15 -8.93 10.89
C PRO A 145 -5.70 -9.44 10.95
N ILE A 146 -4.99 -9.02 11.97
CA ILE A 146 -3.77 -9.67 12.41
C ILE A 146 -4.00 -10.28 13.79
N PHE A 147 -3.51 -11.47 14.00
CA PHE A 147 -3.67 -12.20 15.26
C PHE A 147 -2.33 -12.19 15.98
N LEU A 148 -2.25 -11.39 17.02
CA LEU A 148 -1.07 -11.30 17.89
C LEU A 148 -1.21 -12.30 19.04
N HIS A 149 -0.16 -12.45 19.85
CA HIS A 149 -0.18 -13.47 20.92
C HIS A 149 -1.29 -13.26 21.96
N ASP A 150 -1.75 -12.03 22.16
CA ASP A 150 -2.72 -11.66 23.19
C ASP A 150 -3.90 -10.86 22.66
N GLN A 151 -3.95 -10.53 21.37
CA GLN A 151 -5.00 -9.70 20.82
C GLN A 151 -5.17 -9.90 19.31
N LYS A 152 -6.32 -9.52 18.82
CA LYS A 152 -6.63 -9.37 17.39
C LYS A 152 -6.72 -7.89 17.08
N ARG A 153 -6.14 -7.45 15.98
CA ARG A 153 -6.27 -6.07 15.48
C ARG A 153 -6.68 -6.08 14.01
N LEU A 154 -7.49 -5.09 13.64
CA LEU A 154 -7.87 -4.86 12.24
C LEU A 154 -6.95 -3.77 11.67
N MET A 155 -6.27 -4.08 10.55
CA MET A 155 -5.30 -3.19 9.95
C MET A 155 -5.66 -2.89 8.50
N LYS A 156 -5.48 -1.62 8.10
CA LYS A 156 -5.72 -1.18 6.72
C LYS A 156 -4.49 -1.42 5.86
N VAL A 157 -4.73 -1.90 4.64
CA VAL A 157 -3.69 -2.11 3.63
C VAL A 157 -4.16 -1.53 2.31
N GLU A 158 -3.33 -0.72 1.67
CA GLU A 158 -3.55 -0.27 0.30
C GLU A 158 -3.00 -1.33 -0.65
N VAL A 159 -3.85 -1.82 -1.54
CA VAL A 159 -3.45 -2.78 -2.57
C VAL A 159 -3.57 -2.11 -3.94
N GLN A 160 -2.49 -2.12 -4.71
CA GLN A 160 -2.45 -1.62 -6.07
C GLN A 160 -2.21 -2.78 -7.03
N PHE A 161 -3.07 -2.89 -8.04
CA PHE A 161 -2.93 -3.89 -9.09
C PHE A 161 -2.59 -3.21 -10.41
N ARG A 162 -1.53 -3.69 -11.05
CA ARG A 162 -1.06 -3.20 -12.35
C ARG A 162 -0.63 -4.36 -13.22
N THR A 163 -0.70 -4.18 -14.53
CA THR A 163 0.09 -5.00 -15.46
C THR A 163 1.53 -4.48 -15.51
N ILE A 164 2.43 -5.25 -16.11
CA ILE A 164 3.84 -4.84 -16.28
C ILE A 164 3.93 -3.50 -17.00
N SER A 165 3.17 -3.31 -18.07
CA SER A 165 3.19 -2.06 -18.84
C SER A 165 2.63 -0.87 -18.05
N MET A 166 1.60 -1.07 -17.25
CA MET A 166 1.03 -0.03 -16.37
C MET A 166 2.04 0.39 -15.29
N ASP A 167 2.75 -0.56 -14.70
CA ASP A 167 3.77 -0.30 -13.68
C ASP A 167 4.99 0.42 -14.29
N TRP A 168 5.42 -0.01 -15.46
CA TRP A 168 6.51 0.63 -16.19
C TRP A 168 6.17 2.07 -16.56
N TRP A 169 4.96 2.32 -17.07
CA TRP A 169 4.50 3.66 -17.42
C TRP A 169 4.46 4.59 -16.18
N ALA A 170 3.92 4.11 -15.08
CA ALA A 170 3.87 4.88 -13.82
C ALA A 170 5.27 5.23 -13.29
N SER A 171 6.21 4.30 -13.38
CA SER A 171 7.60 4.52 -12.99
C SER A 171 8.30 5.52 -13.91
N LEU A 172 8.05 5.46 -15.21
CA LEU A 172 8.62 6.39 -16.19
C LEU A 172 8.09 7.82 -15.97
N GLU A 173 6.81 7.99 -15.72
CA GLU A 173 6.20 9.31 -15.46
C GLU A 173 6.81 9.95 -14.19
N LEU A 174 6.98 9.20 -13.12
CA LEU A 174 7.64 9.69 -11.91
C LEU A 174 9.07 10.16 -12.20
N SER A 175 9.82 9.44 -13.03
CA SER A 175 11.18 9.82 -13.44
C SER A 175 11.17 11.12 -14.24
N LEU A 176 10.21 11.33 -15.13
CA LEU A 176 10.09 12.55 -15.93
C LEU A 176 9.71 13.77 -15.08
N ILE A 177 8.85 13.60 -14.08
CA ILE A 177 8.50 14.68 -13.14
C ILE A 177 9.73 15.13 -12.35
N HIS A 178 10.57 14.21 -11.90
CA HIS A 178 11.83 14.53 -11.20
C HIS A 178 12.87 15.22 -12.08
N ILE A 179 12.84 15.00 -13.39
CA ILE A 179 13.77 15.65 -14.35
C ILE A 179 13.28 17.06 -14.69
N SER A 180 11.98 17.33 -14.65
CA SER A 180 11.40 18.61 -15.05
C SER A 180 11.31 19.65 -13.93
N GLU A 181 11.64 19.31 -12.71
CA GLU A 181 11.75 20.27 -11.60
C GLU A 181 13.17 20.86 -11.57
N PRO A 182 13.33 22.19 -11.74
CA PRO A 182 14.64 22.85 -11.66
C PRO A 182 15.19 22.90 -10.24
#